data_72bf1765ea6c232ab3dddf8069ae54e9
#
_entry.id   72bf1765ea6c232ab3dddf8069ae54e9
#
_cell.length_a   1.000
_cell.length_b   1.000
_cell.length_c   1.000
_cell.angle_alpha   90.00
_cell.angle_beta   90.00
_cell.angle_gamma   90.00
#
_symmetry.space_group_name_H-M   'P 1'
#
loop_
_entity.id
_entity.type
_entity.pdbx_description
1 polymer ?
#
loop_
_entity_poly.entity_id
_entity_poly.type
_entity_poly.pdbx_seq_one_letter_code
_entity_poly.pdbx_strand_id
1 'polypeptide(L)'
;MHNFYASGVFFMIKENVKMPRTKTQGVIFGLIMSYAMACGMEVYNIAIKEGFSLKPGGFSSMTNQVFLDALIEATYMGVFVFIFSSLWGNRIGAAFAEKYTDPSKDNPYFCRIMRQAGTVAIMCPTMSLCASILFNVIMAGASVTQLPAIWAGTVLKNFPMAFFWNMFAAAPFTHWLFDRIFTAPVSSPEPDTVQ
;
A
#
# COMPACT_ATOMS: atom_id res chain seq x y z
N MET A 1 -37.86 5.25 0.45
CA MET A 1 -36.66 5.19 -0.41
C MET A 1 -35.40 5.60 0.34
N HIS A 2 -35.00 4.89 1.42
CA HIS A 2 -33.88 5.33 2.27
C HIS A 2 -32.92 4.22 2.68
N ASN A 3 -32.81 3.09 1.97
CA ASN A 3 -31.99 1.96 2.44
C ASN A 3 -31.01 1.37 1.42
N PHE A 4 -30.70 2.07 0.31
CA PHE A 4 -29.85 1.45 -0.72
C PHE A 4 -28.38 1.91 -0.70
N TYR A 5 -28.06 3.03 -0.05
CA TYR A 5 -26.69 3.55 -0.01
C TYR A 5 -25.84 3.09 1.19
N ALA A 6 -26.46 2.49 2.19
CA ALA A 6 -25.76 2.03 3.38
C ALA A 6 -25.14 0.62 3.23
N SER A 7 -25.60 -0.20 2.29
CA SER A 7 -25.17 -1.60 2.17
C SER A 7 -23.77 -1.81 1.57
N GLY A 8 -23.35 -0.97 0.64
CA GLY A 8 -22.08 -1.18 -0.08
C GLY A 8 -20.84 -0.79 0.73
N VAL A 9 -20.93 0.29 1.50
CA VAL A 9 -19.84 0.78 2.35
C VAL A 9 -19.82 0.03 3.69
N PHE A 10 -20.98 -0.42 4.16
CA PHE A 10 -21.12 -1.14 5.43
C PHE A 10 -20.63 -2.58 5.38
N PHE A 11 -20.56 -3.20 4.19
CA PHE A 11 -20.06 -4.57 4.04
C PHE A 11 -18.56 -4.70 4.32
N MET A 12 -17.78 -3.61 4.18
CA MET A 12 -16.35 -3.60 4.52
C MET A 12 -16.03 -3.39 6.02
N ILE A 13 -17.02 -3.05 6.85
CA ILE A 13 -16.80 -2.61 8.24
C ILE A 13 -16.95 -3.73 9.26
N LYS A 14 -17.54 -4.88 8.90
CA LYS A 14 -17.91 -5.93 9.85
C LYS A 14 -17.02 -7.17 9.88
N GLU A 15 -15.87 -7.16 9.19
CA GLU A 15 -14.93 -8.25 9.32
C GLU A 15 -13.98 -8.01 10.49
N ASN A 16 -13.91 -9.00 11.38
CA ASN A 16 -12.81 -9.17 12.33
C ASN A 16 -11.52 -9.39 11.54
N VAL A 17 -10.93 -8.30 11.06
CA VAL A 17 -9.70 -8.33 10.27
C VAL A 17 -8.62 -8.96 11.13
N LYS A 18 -8.21 -10.17 10.75
CA LYS A 18 -7.16 -10.89 11.46
C LYS A 18 -5.85 -10.14 11.33
N MET A 19 -5.28 -9.81 12.47
CA MET A 19 -3.92 -9.26 12.53
C MET A 19 -2.90 -10.39 12.65
N PRO A 20 -1.68 -10.23 12.11
CA PRO A 20 -0.62 -11.19 12.28
C PRO A 20 -0.36 -11.49 13.76
N ARG A 21 -0.41 -12.76 14.15
CA ARG A 21 -0.20 -13.20 15.54
C ARG A 21 1.22 -13.72 15.78
N THR A 22 1.90 -14.15 14.72
CA THR A 22 3.27 -14.68 14.79
C THR A 22 4.23 -13.81 13.97
N LYS A 23 5.53 -13.89 14.26
CA LYS A 23 6.56 -13.18 13.49
C LYS A 23 6.51 -13.55 12.00
N THR A 24 6.32 -14.83 11.67
CA THR A 24 6.22 -15.31 10.29
C THR A 24 5.00 -14.71 9.59
N GLN A 25 3.84 -14.68 10.24
CA GLN A 25 2.65 -14.02 9.69
C GLN A 25 2.88 -12.53 9.46
N GLY A 26 3.60 -11.86 10.36
CA GLY A 26 3.97 -10.45 10.19
C GLY A 26 4.86 -10.21 8.98
N VAL A 27 5.83 -11.09 8.73
CA VAL A 27 6.70 -11.03 7.55
C VAL A 27 5.88 -11.23 6.27
N ILE A 28 5.01 -12.24 6.23
CA ILE A 28 4.18 -12.53 5.06
C ILE A 28 3.21 -11.36 4.79
N PHE A 29 2.56 -10.84 5.82
CA PHE A 29 1.71 -9.66 5.70
C PHE A 29 2.48 -8.46 5.15
N GLY A 30 3.68 -8.20 5.69
CA GLY A 30 4.55 -7.13 5.23
C GLY A 30 4.99 -7.29 3.77
N LEU A 31 5.31 -8.50 3.34
CA LEU A 31 5.64 -8.80 1.94
C LEU A 31 4.45 -8.53 1.01
N ILE A 32 3.27 -9.05 1.33
CA ILE A 32 2.05 -8.83 0.53
C ILE A 32 1.77 -7.32 0.41
N MET A 33 1.81 -6.60 1.53
CA MET A 33 1.58 -5.15 1.54
C MET A 33 2.62 -4.41 0.69
N SER A 34 3.89 -4.77 0.80
CA SER A 34 4.98 -4.12 0.08
C SER A 34 4.84 -4.29 -1.43
N TYR A 35 4.54 -5.51 -1.88
CA TYR A 35 4.32 -5.77 -3.31
C TYR A 35 3.01 -5.14 -3.83
N ALA A 36 1.94 -5.16 -3.05
CA ALA A 36 0.69 -4.47 -3.42
C ALA A 36 0.90 -2.96 -3.58
N MET A 37 1.70 -2.34 -2.69
CA MET A 37 2.08 -0.93 -2.80
C MET A 37 2.97 -0.69 -4.02
N ALA A 38 4.02 -1.50 -4.22
CA ALA A 38 4.94 -1.36 -5.34
C ALA A 38 4.21 -1.48 -6.67
N CYS A 39 3.40 -2.52 -6.88
CA CYS A 39 2.67 -2.70 -8.14
C CYS A 39 1.82 -1.48 -8.52
N GLY A 40 1.03 -0.94 -7.60
CA GLY A 40 0.21 0.22 -7.92
C GLY A 40 1.01 1.49 -8.17
N MET A 41 2.08 1.69 -7.41
CA MET A 41 2.93 2.87 -7.58
C MET A 41 3.72 2.81 -8.88
N GLU A 42 4.20 1.64 -9.30
CA GLU A 42 4.94 1.51 -10.56
C GLU A 42 4.02 1.65 -11.78
N VAL A 43 2.81 1.07 -11.75
CA VAL A 43 1.82 1.35 -12.81
C VAL A 43 1.56 2.85 -12.94
N TYR A 44 1.38 3.55 -11.81
CA TYR A 44 1.18 4.99 -11.82
C TYR A 44 2.38 5.76 -12.36
N ASN A 45 3.59 5.43 -11.91
CA ASN A 45 4.81 6.12 -12.32
C ASN A 45 5.11 5.93 -13.81
N ILE A 46 4.98 4.71 -14.33
CA ILE A 46 5.20 4.41 -15.75
C ILE A 46 4.12 5.07 -16.59
N ALA A 47 2.85 5.01 -16.19
CA ALA A 47 1.77 5.68 -16.90
C ALA A 47 2.01 7.20 -17.01
N ILE A 48 2.48 7.86 -15.93
CA ILE A 48 2.84 9.28 -15.98
C ILE A 48 4.04 9.52 -16.89
N LYS A 49 5.07 8.67 -16.85
CA LYS A 49 6.26 8.79 -17.69
C LYS A 49 5.91 8.72 -19.17
N GLU A 50 4.96 7.88 -19.53
CA GLU A 50 4.42 7.76 -20.88
C GLU A 50 3.33 8.80 -21.22
N GLY A 51 3.06 9.75 -20.28
CA GLY A 51 2.05 10.80 -20.44
C GLY A 51 0.63 10.26 -20.55
N PHE A 52 0.34 9.07 -20.00
CA PHE A 52 -0.91 8.31 -20.16
C PHE A 52 -1.30 8.08 -21.62
N SER A 53 -0.43 8.41 -22.57
CA SER A 53 -0.68 8.36 -24.00
C SER A 53 -2.04 8.95 -24.41
N LEU A 54 -2.38 10.11 -23.86
CA LEU A 54 -3.65 10.78 -24.12
C LEU A 54 -3.71 11.25 -25.57
N LYS A 55 -4.80 10.92 -26.24
CA LYS A 55 -5.12 11.35 -27.59
C LYS A 55 -6.18 12.47 -27.57
N PRO A 56 -6.30 13.25 -28.67
CA PRO A 56 -7.41 14.17 -28.83
C PRO A 56 -8.75 13.45 -28.58
N GLY A 57 -9.63 14.05 -27.76
CA GLY A 57 -10.89 13.44 -27.35
C GLY A 57 -10.85 12.78 -25.97
N GLY A 58 -9.73 12.85 -25.25
CA GLY A 58 -9.62 12.41 -23.85
C GLY A 58 -9.46 10.89 -23.64
N PHE A 59 -9.23 10.13 -24.71
CA PHE A 59 -9.00 8.69 -24.60
C PHE A 59 -7.51 8.40 -24.37
N SER A 60 -7.23 7.58 -23.34
CA SER A 60 -5.89 7.05 -23.12
C SER A 60 -5.60 5.91 -24.10
N SER A 61 -4.42 5.93 -24.71
CA SER A 61 -3.89 4.80 -25.47
C SER A 61 -2.87 3.99 -24.68
N MET A 62 -3.03 3.90 -23.36
CA MET A 62 -2.22 3.01 -22.52
C MET A 62 -2.24 1.59 -23.09
N THR A 63 -1.07 0.98 -23.18
CA THR A 63 -0.91 -0.39 -23.66
C THR A 63 -0.72 -1.34 -22.49
N ASN A 64 -0.91 -2.64 -22.73
CA ASN A 64 -0.61 -3.67 -21.73
C ASN A 64 0.87 -3.70 -21.33
N GLN A 65 1.74 -3.08 -22.13
CA GLN A 65 3.18 -2.97 -21.82
C GLN A 65 3.43 -2.22 -20.51
N VAL A 66 2.63 -1.18 -20.20
CA VAL A 66 2.72 -0.45 -18.92
C VAL A 66 2.59 -1.40 -17.72
N PHE A 67 1.69 -2.37 -17.81
CA PHE A 67 1.49 -3.33 -16.71
C PHE A 67 2.64 -4.35 -16.61
N LEU A 68 3.21 -4.76 -17.74
CA LEU A 68 4.34 -5.67 -17.74
C LEU A 68 5.60 -4.99 -17.18
N ASP A 69 5.88 -3.76 -17.62
CA ASP A 69 7.02 -2.98 -17.14
C ASP A 69 6.86 -2.66 -15.64
N ALA A 70 5.65 -2.30 -15.20
CA ALA A 70 5.34 -2.09 -13.80
C ALA A 70 5.55 -3.36 -12.96
N LEU A 71 5.19 -4.52 -13.48
CA LEU A 71 5.38 -5.78 -12.78
C LEU A 71 6.88 -6.11 -12.61
N ILE A 72 7.69 -5.84 -13.63
CA ILE A 72 9.14 -6.00 -13.57
C ILE A 72 9.74 -5.03 -12.55
N GLU A 73 9.37 -3.74 -12.61
CA GLU A 73 9.87 -2.73 -11.66
C GLU A 73 9.41 -3.04 -10.22
N ALA A 74 8.17 -3.51 -10.02
CA ALA A 74 7.64 -3.88 -8.72
C ALA A 74 8.42 -5.04 -8.07
N THR A 75 9.09 -5.92 -8.84
CA THR A 75 9.86 -7.03 -8.25
C THR A 75 11.00 -6.55 -7.37
N TYR A 76 11.79 -5.59 -7.82
CA TYR A 76 12.89 -5.05 -7.03
C TYR A 76 12.46 -3.89 -6.13
N MET A 77 11.54 -3.04 -6.57
CA MET A 77 11.00 -1.97 -5.72
C MET A 77 10.23 -2.51 -4.53
N GLY A 78 9.49 -3.60 -4.68
CA GLY A 78 8.82 -4.29 -3.59
C GLY A 78 9.77 -4.76 -2.48
N VAL A 79 10.97 -5.21 -2.84
CA VAL A 79 12.03 -5.56 -1.88
C VAL A 79 12.47 -4.33 -1.09
N PHE A 80 12.72 -3.19 -1.76
CA PHE A 80 13.07 -1.93 -1.08
C PHE A 80 11.95 -1.46 -0.16
N VAL A 81 10.69 -1.50 -0.62
CA VAL A 81 9.53 -1.16 0.23
C VAL A 81 9.49 -2.05 1.47
N PHE A 82 9.68 -3.36 1.33
CA PHE A 82 9.70 -4.30 2.45
C PHE A 82 10.81 -4.01 3.44
N ILE A 83 12.03 -3.77 2.95
CA ILE A 83 13.19 -3.47 3.80
C ILE A 83 12.94 -2.19 4.60
N PHE A 84 12.62 -1.08 3.92
CA PHE A 84 12.44 0.21 4.59
C PHE A 84 11.20 0.26 5.49
N SER A 85 10.11 -0.40 5.11
CA SER A 85 8.94 -0.51 5.99
C SER A 85 9.27 -1.28 7.27
N SER A 86 10.10 -2.33 7.17
CA SER A 86 10.53 -3.12 8.31
C SER A 86 11.54 -2.38 9.21
N LEU A 87 12.43 -1.60 8.62
CA LEU A 87 13.46 -0.85 9.36
C LEU A 87 12.84 0.30 10.16
N TRP A 88 12.05 1.16 9.52
CA TRP A 88 11.50 2.36 10.17
C TRP A 88 10.04 2.68 9.84
N GLY A 89 9.53 2.38 8.63
CA GLY A 89 8.20 2.80 8.21
C GLY A 89 7.09 2.36 9.17
N ASN A 90 7.07 1.09 9.54
CA ASN A 90 6.06 0.53 10.45
C ASN A 90 6.19 1.08 11.89
N ARG A 91 7.42 1.34 12.35
CA ARG A 91 7.66 1.89 13.69
C ARG A 91 7.19 3.34 13.78
N ILE A 92 7.55 4.15 12.79
CA ILE A 92 7.13 5.56 12.74
C ILE A 92 5.61 5.66 12.56
N GLY A 93 5.01 4.83 11.69
CA GLY A 93 3.57 4.78 11.53
C GLY A 93 2.83 4.40 12.81
N ALA A 94 3.36 3.44 13.59
CA ALA A 94 2.82 3.07 14.88
C ALA A 94 2.93 4.23 15.89
N ALA A 95 4.11 4.81 16.04
CA ALA A 95 4.34 5.94 16.95
C ALA A 95 3.46 7.18 16.58
N PHE A 96 3.25 7.41 15.29
CA PHE A 96 2.34 8.46 14.83
C PHE A 96 0.90 8.18 15.25
N ALA A 97 0.42 6.95 15.06
CA ALA A 97 -0.92 6.56 15.49
C ALA A 97 -1.08 6.70 17.01
N GLU A 98 -0.15 6.15 17.79
CA GLU A 98 -0.17 6.23 19.27
C GLU A 98 -0.21 7.66 19.80
N LYS A 99 0.41 8.60 19.08
CA LYS A 99 0.39 10.01 19.47
C LYS A 99 -0.97 10.69 19.28
N TYR A 100 -1.73 10.28 18.25
CA TYR A 100 -2.96 10.96 17.85
C TYR A 100 -4.23 10.16 18.07
N THR A 101 -4.13 8.91 18.51
CA THR A 101 -5.28 8.03 18.75
C THR A 101 -5.14 7.26 20.06
N ASP A 102 -6.27 7.01 20.69
CA ASP A 102 -6.37 6.14 21.89
C ASP A 102 -7.12 4.86 21.49
N PRO A 103 -6.43 3.70 21.36
CA PRO A 103 -7.06 2.45 20.95
C PRO A 103 -8.20 1.98 21.87
N SER A 104 -8.25 2.49 23.10
CA SER A 104 -9.29 2.15 24.08
C SER A 104 -10.58 2.95 23.91
N LYS A 105 -10.51 4.12 23.25
CA LYS A 105 -11.62 5.07 23.11
C LYS A 105 -12.01 5.33 21.67
N ASP A 106 -11.02 5.31 20.77
CA ASP A 106 -11.22 5.67 19.37
C ASP A 106 -11.69 4.47 18.54
N ASN A 107 -12.36 4.77 17.44
CA ASN A 107 -12.77 3.74 16.50
C ASN A 107 -11.53 3.01 15.93
N PRO A 108 -11.48 1.67 15.96
CA PRO A 108 -10.36 0.88 15.45
C PRO A 108 -9.99 1.19 13.99
N TYR A 109 -10.98 1.57 13.19
CA TYR A 109 -10.77 1.99 11.81
C TYR A 109 -9.99 3.31 11.72
N PHE A 110 -10.31 4.28 12.58
CA PHE A 110 -9.59 5.55 12.66
C PHE A 110 -8.14 5.34 13.10
N CYS A 111 -7.90 4.53 14.12
CA CYS A 111 -6.54 4.18 14.56
C CYS A 111 -5.72 3.55 13.43
N ARG A 112 -6.35 2.70 12.61
CA ARG A 112 -5.70 2.08 11.45
C ARG A 112 -5.36 3.11 10.37
N ILE A 113 -6.28 4.01 10.04
CA ILE A 113 -6.03 5.10 9.08
C ILE A 113 -4.87 5.97 9.53
N MET A 114 -4.84 6.36 10.80
CA MET A 114 -3.74 7.19 11.35
C MET A 114 -2.40 6.47 11.27
N ARG A 115 -2.37 5.17 11.52
CA ARG A 115 -1.16 4.35 11.35
C ARG A 115 -0.70 4.30 9.89
N GLN A 116 -1.62 4.10 8.97
CA GLN A 116 -1.33 4.10 7.52
C GLN A 116 -0.84 5.46 7.06
N ALA A 117 -1.49 6.54 7.49
CA ALA A 117 -1.09 7.91 7.17
C ALA A 117 0.34 8.20 7.64
N GLY A 118 0.68 7.85 8.87
CA GLY A 118 2.03 7.99 9.41
C GLY A 118 3.07 7.15 8.65
N THR A 119 2.70 5.91 8.28
CA THR A 119 3.58 5.05 7.47
C THR A 119 3.82 5.66 6.09
N VAL A 120 2.78 6.09 5.38
CA VAL A 120 2.92 6.69 4.05
C VAL A 120 3.69 8.00 4.10
N ALA A 121 3.48 8.83 5.15
CA ALA A 121 4.16 10.10 5.31
C ALA A 121 5.69 9.97 5.36
N ILE A 122 6.23 8.86 5.86
CA ILE A 122 7.67 8.61 5.87
C ILE A 122 8.13 7.73 4.72
N MET A 123 7.32 6.74 4.34
CA MET A 123 7.70 5.80 3.28
C MET A 123 7.69 6.45 1.89
N CYS A 124 6.74 7.34 1.60
CA CYS A 124 6.68 7.99 0.30
C CYS A 124 7.93 8.87 0.02
N PRO A 125 8.39 9.77 0.90
CA PRO A 125 9.65 10.46 0.70
C PRO A 125 10.87 9.53 0.59
N THR A 126 10.93 8.47 1.40
CA THR A 126 12.00 7.47 1.36
C THR A 126 12.06 6.75 0.02
N MET A 127 10.94 6.21 -0.43
CA MET A 127 10.87 5.49 -1.70
C MET A 127 11.05 6.42 -2.90
N SER A 128 10.55 7.66 -2.81
CA SER A 128 10.80 8.69 -3.84
C SER A 128 12.28 9.04 -3.95
N LEU A 129 13.03 9.04 -2.85
CA LEU A 129 14.48 9.24 -2.89
C LEU A 129 15.18 8.05 -3.56
N CYS A 130 14.84 6.82 -3.18
CA CYS A 130 15.36 5.62 -3.82
C CYS A 130 15.07 5.59 -5.33
N ALA A 131 13.84 5.87 -5.71
CA ALA A 131 13.43 5.93 -7.12
C ALA A 131 14.18 7.05 -7.87
N SER A 132 14.34 8.23 -7.27
CA SER A 132 15.07 9.34 -7.88
C SER A 132 16.54 9.01 -8.11
N ILE A 133 17.18 8.33 -7.17
CA ILE A 133 18.57 7.88 -7.33
C ILE A 133 18.65 6.79 -8.40
N LEU A 134 17.83 5.76 -8.30
CA LEU A 134 17.88 4.60 -9.19
C LEU A 134 17.54 4.99 -10.64
N PHE A 135 16.37 5.57 -10.85
CA PHE A 135 15.87 5.81 -12.21
C PHE A 135 16.43 7.08 -12.85
N ASN A 136 16.59 8.18 -12.09
CA ASN A 136 17.02 9.44 -12.68
C ASN A 136 18.55 9.58 -12.67
N VAL A 137 19.23 9.27 -11.57
CA VAL A 137 20.69 9.46 -11.49
C VAL A 137 21.41 8.29 -12.14
N ILE A 138 21.12 7.04 -11.73
CA ILE A 138 21.87 5.86 -12.18
C ILE A 138 21.47 5.45 -13.61
N MET A 139 20.18 5.31 -13.89
CA MET A 139 19.70 4.82 -15.18
C MET A 139 19.63 5.91 -16.25
N ALA A 140 19.15 7.11 -15.92
CA ALA A 140 19.00 8.21 -16.87
C ALA A 140 20.20 9.18 -16.89
N GLY A 141 21.20 9.03 -16.01
CA GLY A 141 22.42 9.85 -15.99
C GLY A 141 22.20 11.31 -15.57
N ALA A 142 21.13 11.60 -14.83
CA ALA A 142 20.88 12.95 -14.32
C ALA A 142 21.97 13.40 -13.34
N SER A 143 22.29 14.70 -13.36
CA SER A 143 23.29 15.26 -12.43
C SER A 143 22.83 15.11 -10.97
N VAL A 144 23.73 14.65 -10.10
CA VAL A 144 23.49 14.52 -8.67
C VAL A 144 23.10 15.85 -8.03
N THR A 145 23.55 16.97 -8.59
CA THR A 145 23.17 18.32 -8.10
C THR A 145 21.69 18.63 -8.27
N GLN A 146 20.99 17.95 -9.18
CA GLN A 146 19.55 18.09 -9.38
C GLN A 146 18.71 17.16 -8.50
N LEU A 147 19.35 16.23 -7.79
CA LEU A 147 18.66 15.23 -6.97
C LEU A 147 17.64 15.82 -5.98
N PRO A 148 17.90 16.93 -5.26
CA PRO A 148 16.90 17.52 -4.35
C PRO A 148 15.62 17.97 -5.07
N ALA A 149 15.75 18.57 -6.24
CA ALA A 149 14.61 19.02 -7.03
C ALA A 149 13.83 17.84 -7.62
N ILE A 150 14.53 16.84 -8.16
CA ILE A 150 13.93 15.60 -8.68
C ILE A 150 13.19 14.86 -7.55
N TRP A 151 13.82 14.72 -6.40
CA TRP A 151 13.21 14.10 -5.23
C TRP A 151 11.95 14.82 -4.78
N ALA A 152 12.02 16.14 -4.57
CA ALA A 152 10.86 16.93 -4.15
C ALA A 152 9.69 16.81 -5.14
N GLY A 153 9.96 16.93 -6.44
CA GLY A 153 8.96 16.74 -7.50
C GLY A 153 8.35 15.32 -7.48
N THR A 154 9.18 14.30 -7.25
CA THR A 154 8.74 12.91 -7.15
C THR A 154 7.86 12.69 -5.91
N VAL A 155 8.22 13.26 -4.77
CA VAL A 155 7.40 13.20 -3.54
C VAL A 155 6.04 13.85 -3.77
N LEU A 156 6.01 15.08 -4.28
CA LEU A 156 4.76 15.80 -4.53
C LEU A 156 3.83 15.07 -5.47
N LYS A 157 4.38 14.46 -6.52
CA LYS A 157 3.63 13.64 -7.48
C LYS A 157 3.09 12.36 -6.84
N ASN A 158 3.94 11.65 -6.10
CA ASN A 158 3.64 10.30 -5.61
C ASN A 158 2.83 10.29 -4.31
N PHE A 159 2.93 11.31 -3.48
CA PHE A 159 2.32 11.31 -2.14
C PHE A 159 0.79 11.13 -2.16
N PRO A 160 0.02 11.89 -2.94
CA PRO A 160 -1.42 11.70 -3.00
C PRO A 160 -1.79 10.29 -3.47
N MET A 161 -1.14 9.82 -4.53
CA MET A 161 -1.41 8.48 -5.07
C MET A 161 -1.04 7.38 -4.08
N ALA A 162 0.14 7.46 -3.43
CA ALA A 162 0.55 6.48 -2.42
C ALA A 162 -0.44 6.40 -1.26
N PHE A 163 -0.97 7.56 -0.82
CA PHE A 163 -1.94 7.62 0.27
C PHE A 163 -3.27 6.96 -0.13
N PHE A 164 -3.84 7.37 -1.26
CA PHE A 164 -5.11 6.80 -1.74
C PHE A 164 -4.97 5.33 -2.11
N TRP A 165 -3.89 4.94 -2.80
CA TRP A 165 -3.64 3.56 -3.15
C TRP A 165 -3.51 2.67 -1.91
N ASN A 166 -2.79 3.13 -0.88
CA ASN A 166 -2.69 2.41 0.37
C ASN A 166 -4.07 2.18 1.00
N MET A 167 -4.87 3.23 1.13
CA MET A 167 -6.16 3.16 1.82
C MET A 167 -7.21 2.31 1.09
N PHE A 168 -7.31 2.49 -0.23
CA PHE A 168 -8.44 1.94 -0.99
C PHE A 168 -8.13 0.66 -1.76
N ALA A 169 -6.85 0.35 -1.99
CA ALA A 169 -6.46 -0.83 -2.74
C ALA A 169 -5.49 -1.73 -1.97
N ALA A 170 -4.29 -1.25 -1.64
CA ALA A 170 -3.23 -2.10 -1.12
C ALA A 170 -3.57 -2.71 0.25
N ALA A 171 -4.09 -1.91 1.20
CA ALA A 171 -4.45 -2.41 2.52
C ALA A 171 -5.64 -3.37 2.48
N PRO A 172 -6.79 -3.05 1.85
CA PRO A 172 -7.90 -3.99 1.71
C PRO A 172 -7.49 -5.30 1.03
N PHE A 173 -6.73 -5.21 -0.08
CA PHE A 173 -6.23 -6.38 -0.79
C PHE A 173 -5.32 -7.25 0.09
N THR A 174 -4.39 -6.62 0.81
CA THR A 174 -3.46 -7.33 1.70
C THR A 174 -4.21 -8.07 2.80
N HIS A 175 -5.19 -7.43 3.43
CA HIS A 175 -6.01 -8.08 4.45
C HIS A 175 -6.83 -9.23 3.88
N TRP A 176 -7.48 -9.02 2.75
CA TRP A 176 -8.25 -10.06 2.08
C TRP A 176 -7.38 -11.28 1.73
N LEU A 177 -6.20 -11.05 1.13
CA LEU A 177 -5.29 -12.13 0.75
C LEU A 177 -4.72 -12.85 1.99
N PHE A 178 -4.35 -12.09 3.02
CA PHE A 178 -3.85 -12.64 4.27
C PHE A 178 -4.89 -13.52 4.97
N ASP A 179 -6.14 -13.08 5.01
CA ASP A 179 -7.23 -13.87 5.58
C ASP A 179 -7.45 -15.16 4.79
N ARG A 180 -7.34 -15.11 3.47
CA ARG A 180 -7.44 -16.32 2.62
C ARG A 180 -6.32 -17.34 2.88
N ILE A 181 -5.10 -16.85 3.09
CA ILE A 181 -3.93 -17.73 3.34
C ILE A 181 -3.99 -18.34 4.74
N PHE A 182 -4.43 -17.58 5.74
CA PHE A 182 -4.39 -17.98 7.15
C PHE A 182 -5.76 -18.32 7.75
N THR A 183 -6.79 -18.53 6.93
CA THR A 183 -8.05 -19.11 7.40
C THR A 183 -7.83 -20.59 7.61
N ALA A 184 -7.60 -21.02 8.87
CA ALA A 184 -7.73 -22.43 9.22
C ALA A 184 -9.19 -22.86 8.97
N PRO A 185 -9.43 -24.07 8.44
CA PRO A 185 -10.78 -24.59 8.35
C PRO A 185 -11.39 -24.57 9.76
N VAL A 186 -12.57 -23.96 9.88
CA VAL A 186 -13.37 -24.03 11.10
C VAL A 186 -13.64 -25.52 11.32
N SER A 187 -12.97 -26.14 12.30
CA SER A 187 -13.39 -27.45 12.81
C SER A 187 -14.82 -27.28 13.28
N SER A 188 -15.75 -27.94 12.61
CA SER A 188 -17.13 -28.04 13.06
C SER A 188 -17.12 -28.44 14.53
N PRO A 189 -17.93 -27.81 15.39
CA PRO A 189 -18.08 -28.29 16.75
C PRO A 189 -18.55 -29.75 16.66
N GLU A 190 -17.79 -30.64 17.29
CA GLU A 190 -18.15 -32.00 17.48
C GLU A 190 -19.53 -32.03 18.22
N PRO A 191 -20.55 -32.73 17.71
CA PRO A 191 -21.82 -32.76 18.40
C PRO A 191 -21.60 -33.39 19.77
N ASP A 192 -21.87 -32.61 20.82
CA ASP A 192 -21.88 -33.12 22.19
C ASP A 192 -22.74 -34.38 22.25
N THR A 193 -22.09 -35.50 22.41
CA THR A 193 -22.75 -36.77 22.77
C THR A 193 -23.27 -36.62 24.18
N VAL A 194 -24.55 -36.25 24.27
CA VAL A 194 -25.33 -36.32 25.52
C VAL A 194 -25.41 -37.80 25.87
N GLN A 195 -24.76 -38.22 26.94
CA GLN A 195 -25.07 -39.39 27.73
C GLN A 195 -25.86 -39.02 28.96
#